data_363ed461019181f548e9a5dcd242da6f
#
_entry.id   363ed461019181f548e9a5dcd242da6f
#
_cell.length_a   1.000
_cell.length_b   1.000
_cell.length_c   1.000
_cell.angle_alpha   90.00
_cell.angle_beta   90.00
_cell.angle_gamma   90.00
#
_symmetry.space_group_name_H-M   'P 1'
#
loop_
_entity.id
_entity.type
_entity.pdbx_description
1 polymer ?
#
loop_
_entity_poly.entity_id
_entity_poly.type
_entity_poly.pdbx_seq_one_letter_code
_entity_poly.pdbx_strand_id
1 'polypeptide(L)'
;MSQILSKIQVNIPFTMLYESYLPQFLENGLNPEIGFDAAALDRFSLKDFEGVARQIRKRGLSTTLHAPYLDLSPGSLDSAIRSLTKRRFQQILDVVPIFQPKTVVFHTGYDHQRYWGLKEMWIEKSLELWIWLSENIRKEASLLMLENVYEQSPQEFLDIYERLRDQHVGFCLDTGHMAAFSREDLSTWLQFLGEHIQQLHLHDNLGNQDDHMALGEGEIDFELLFKYLKGRKSDPPLVTIEPHREKDVWPSLEYLERLWPW
;
A
#
# COMPACT_ATOMS: atom_id res chain seq x y z
N MET A 1 23.38 0.44 -5.17
CA MET A 1 22.29 1.21 -5.79
C MET A 1 21.61 0.50 -6.97
N SER A 2 22.26 0.10 -8.06
CA SER A 2 21.55 -0.48 -9.23
C SER A 2 20.79 -1.79 -8.93
N GLN A 3 21.23 -2.61 -7.99
CA GLN A 3 20.55 -3.87 -7.67
C GLN A 3 19.28 -3.68 -6.82
N ILE A 4 19.25 -2.69 -5.94
CA ILE A 4 18.09 -2.43 -5.09
C ILE A 4 16.96 -1.74 -5.86
N LEU A 5 17.29 -0.84 -6.80
CA LEU A 5 16.29 -0.09 -7.58
C LEU A 5 15.31 -1.01 -8.34
N SER A 6 15.77 -2.15 -8.83
CA SER A 6 14.91 -3.12 -9.52
C SER A 6 13.94 -3.86 -8.59
N LYS A 7 14.12 -3.75 -7.28
CA LYS A 7 13.37 -4.51 -6.25
C LYS A 7 12.43 -3.62 -5.44
N ILE A 8 12.66 -2.30 -5.44
CA ILE A 8 11.90 -1.33 -4.64
C ILE A 8 10.90 -0.59 -5.52
N GLN A 9 9.73 -0.32 -4.97
CA GLN A 9 8.76 0.62 -5.52
C GLN A 9 8.94 1.98 -4.84
N VAL A 10 8.64 3.06 -5.56
CA VAL A 10 8.58 4.42 -5.01
C VAL A 10 7.16 4.93 -5.18
N ASN A 11 6.48 5.24 -4.09
CA ASN A 11 5.12 5.76 -4.14
C ASN A 11 5.11 7.15 -4.77
N ILE A 12 4.14 7.36 -5.66
CA ILE A 12 3.91 8.65 -6.31
C ILE A 12 2.45 8.80 -6.75
N PRO A 13 1.77 9.93 -6.44
CA PRO A 13 0.44 10.21 -6.98
C PRO A 13 0.46 10.25 -8.52
N PHE A 14 -0.56 9.64 -9.17
CA PHE A 14 -0.64 9.61 -10.63
C PHE A 14 -0.53 11.00 -11.27
N THR A 15 -1.20 12.00 -10.68
CA THR A 15 -1.14 13.38 -11.19
C THR A 15 0.30 13.90 -11.25
N MET A 16 1.08 13.69 -10.19
CA MET A 16 2.48 14.12 -10.15
C MET A 16 3.34 13.33 -11.15
N LEU A 17 3.13 12.01 -11.23
CA LEU A 17 3.83 11.17 -12.19
C LEU A 17 3.56 11.64 -13.62
N TYR A 18 2.29 11.86 -13.99
CA TYR A 18 1.88 12.27 -15.33
C TYR A 18 2.41 13.66 -15.71
N GLU A 19 2.29 14.63 -14.80
CA GLU A 19 2.59 16.03 -15.10
C GLU A 19 4.09 16.36 -15.05
N SER A 20 4.88 15.66 -14.22
CA SER A 20 6.23 16.12 -13.91
C SER A 20 7.28 15.02 -13.77
N TYR A 21 6.98 13.91 -13.10
CA TYR A 21 8.00 12.99 -12.62
C TYR A 21 8.24 11.76 -13.52
N LEU A 22 7.39 11.49 -14.50
CA LEU A 22 7.56 10.31 -15.36
C LEU A 22 8.96 10.24 -16.02
N PRO A 23 9.52 11.33 -16.57
CA PRO A 23 10.88 11.29 -17.13
C PRO A 23 11.93 10.85 -16.11
N GLN A 24 11.87 11.37 -14.89
CA GLN A 24 12.83 11.04 -13.82
C GLN A 24 12.73 9.56 -13.42
N PHE A 25 11.51 9.01 -13.30
CA PHE A 25 11.31 7.58 -13.02
C PHE A 25 11.91 6.71 -14.11
N LEU A 26 11.69 7.06 -15.39
CA LEU A 26 12.21 6.32 -16.53
C LEU A 26 13.74 6.40 -16.63
N GLU A 27 14.32 7.58 -16.42
CA GLU A 27 15.77 7.82 -16.51
C GLU A 27 16.51 7.09 -15.40
N ASN A 28 16.01 7.18 -14.17
CA ASN A 28 16.64 6.57 -13.00
C ASN A 28 16.30 5.08 -12.81
N GLY A 29 15.37 4.54 -13.59
CA GLY A 29 14.95 3.13 -13.46
C GLY A 29 14.17 2.84 -12.17
N LEU A 30 13.37 3.80 -11.69
CA LEU A 30 12.53 3.67 -10.50
C LEU A 30 11.21 2.98 -10.85
N ASN A 31 10.86 1.93 -10.14
CA ASN A 31 9.56 1.30 -10.28
C ASN A 31 8.51 2.13 -9.50
N PRO A 32 7.43 2.60 -10.14
CA PRO A 32 6.43 3.36 -9.42
C PRO A 32 5.42 2.46 -8.69
N GLU A 33 5.11 2.82 -7.45
CA GLU A 33 3.80 2.56 -6.90
C GLU A 33 2.93 3.77 -7.19
N ILE A 34 1.88 3.57 -7.98
CA ILE A 34 1.08 4.69 -8.50
C ILE A 34 -0.15 4.89 -7.62
N GLY A 35 -0.19 6.00 -6.89
CA GLY A 35 -1.31 6.40 -6.05
C GLY A 35 -2.41 7.09 -6.87
N PHE A 36 -3.65 6.61 -6.72
CA PHE A 36 -4.83 7.21 -7.32
C PHE A 36 -5.70 7.85 -6.25
N ASP A 37 -6.04 9.10 -6.41
CA ASP A 37 -7.10 9.76 -5.70
C ASP A 37 -8.37 9.92 -6.55
N ALA A 38 -9.46 10.35 -5.94
CA ALA A 38 -10.71 10.58 -6.64
C ALA A 38 -10.58 11.61 -7.77
N ALA A 39 -9.75 12.64 -7.57
CA ALA A 39 -9.55 13.71 -8.54
C ALA A 39 -8.81 13.20 -9.78
N ALA A 40 -7.77 12.39 -9.61
CA ALA A 40 -7.05 11.77 -10.72
C ALA A 40 -7.95 10.85 -11.53
N LEU A 41 -8.76 10.01 -10.87
CA LEU A 41 -9.68 9.08 -11.52
C LEU A 41 -10.81 9.78 -12.29
N ASP A 42 -11.21 10.96 -11.86
CA ASP A 42 -12.25 11.76 -12.55
C ASP A 42 -11.66 12.63 -13.68
N ARG A 43 -10.40 13.06 -13.55
CA ARG A 43 -9.76 13.99 -14.46
C ARG A 43 -9.14 13.32 -15.69
N PHE A 44 -8.44 12.20 -15.48
CA PHE A 44 -7.67 11.56 -16.53
C PHE A 44 -8.47 10.47 -17.25
N SER A 45 -8.27 10.37 -18.56
CA SER A 45 -8.88 9.33 -19.39
C SER A 45 -8.08 8.04 -19.37
N LEU A 46 -8.70 6.91 -19.76
CA LEU A 46 -8.00 5.64 -19.94
C LEU A 46 -6.80 5.76 -20.92
N LYS A 47 -6.88 6.64 -21.94
CA LYS A 47 -5.77 6.91 -22.86
C LYS A 47 -4.57 7.56 -22.18
N ASP A 48 -4.80 8.42 -21.20
CA ASP A 48 -3.72 9.03 -20.42
C ASP A 48 -3.01 7.96 -19.59
N PHE A 49 -3.77 7.09 -18.92
CA PHE A 49 -3.23 5.94 -18.19
C PHE A 49 -2.45 4.99 -19.11
N GLU A 50 -2.99 4.63 -20.28
CA GLU A 50 -2.30 3.82 -21.28
C GLU A 50 -0.99 4.44 -21.77
N GLY A 51 -0.97 5.78 -21.93
CA GLY A 51 0.20 6.52 -22.33
C GLY A 51 1.36 6.39 -21.33
N VAL A 52 1.07 6.51 -20.04
CA VAL A 52 2.04 6.33 -18.95
C VAL A 52 2.47 4.86 -18.84
N ALA A 53 1.50 3.93 -18.77
CA ALA A 53 1.77 2.51 -18.62
C ALA A 53 2.66 1.95 -19.74
N ARG A 54 2.46 2.41 -20.99
CA ARG A 54 3.28 2.03 -22.14
C ARG A 54 4.74 2.46 -21.98
N GLN A 55 4.99 3.65 -21.46
CA GLN A 55 6.34 4.17 -21.26
C GLN A 55 7.05 3.40 -20.14
N ILE A 56 6.37 3.11 -19.03
CA ILE A 56 6.88 2.32 -17.92
C ILE A 56 7.26 0.91 -18.42
N ARG A 57 6.36 0.22 -19.13
CA ARG A 57 6.63 -1.13 -19.69
C ARG A 57 7.76 -1.12 -20.71
N LYS A 58 7.82 -0.11 -21.57
CA LYS A 58 8.93 0.02 -22.56
C LYS A 58 10.28 0.11 -21.88
N ARG A 59 10.34 0.67 -20.68
CA ARG A 59 11.55 0.78 -19.87
C ARG A 59 11.86 -0.50 -19.08
N GLY A 60 10.93 -1.46 -19.07
CA GLY A 60 11.06 -2.71 -18.29
C GLY A 60 10.81 -2.53 -16.79
N LEU A 61 10.15 -1.45 -16.39
CA LEU A 61 9.82 -1.18 -14.99
C LEU A 61 8.55 -1.92 -14.60
N SER A 62 8.48 -2.35 -13.35
CA SER A 62 7.28 -2.94 -12.73
C SER A 62 6.46 -1.86 -12.03
N THR A 63 5.17 -2.13 -11.83
CA THR A 63 4.27 -1.24 -11.11
C THR A 63 3.56 -1.97 -9.98
N THR A 64 3.21 -1.22 -8.95
CA THR A 64 2.13 -1.50 -8.01
C THR A 64 1.16 -0.32 -8.04
N LEU A 65 -0.06 -0.51 -7.58
CA LEU A 65 -1.04 0.56 -7.49
C LEU A 65 -1.48 0.75 -6.06
N HIS A 66 -1.75 2.00 -5.70
CA HIS A 66 -2.40 2.36 -4.44
C HIS A 66 -3.78 2.98 -4.75
N ALA A 67 -4.83 2.38 -4.21
CA ALA A 67 -6.20 2.80 -4.45
C ALA A 67 -6.57 4.07 -3.67
N PRO A 68 -7.59 4.82 -4.10
CA PRO A 68 -8.09 5.94 -3.33
C PRO A 68 -8.64 5.48 -1.98
N TYR A 69 -8.41 6.28 -0.96
CA TYR A 69 -8.81 5.94 0.41
C TYR A 69 -9.57 7.08 1.10
N LEU A 70 -9.28 8.34 0.76
CA LEU A 70 -9.84 9.50 1.43
C LEU A 70 -11.37 9.53 1.27
N ASP A 71 -12.08 9.68 2.39
CA ASP A 71 -13.55 9.69 2.49
C ASP A 71 -14.25 8.37 2.04
N LEU A 72 -13.50 7.29 1.87
CA LEU A 72 -14.04 5.99 1.51
C LEU A 72 -14.14 5.08 2.74
N SER A 73 -15.21 4.28 2.81
CA SER A 73 -15.42 3.34 3.91
C SER A 73 -16.15 2.09 3.42
N PRO A 74 -15.42 1.00 3.19
CA PRO A 74 -15.99 -0.28 2.71
C PRO A 74 -17.05 -0.86 3.66
N GLY A 75 -16.86 -0.71 4.96
CA GLY A 75 -17.75 -1.21 6.00
C GLY A 75 -18.72 -0.17 6.57
N SER A 76 -18.86 1.00 5.94
CA SER A 76 -19.78 2.04 6.42
C SER A 76 -21.19 1.50 6.66
N LEU A 77 -21.83 1.96 7.73
CA LEU A 77 -23.22 1.59 8.03
C LEU A 77 -24.20 2.21 7.02
N ASP A 78 -23.83 3.35 6.44
CA ASP A 78 -24.60 4.00 5.37
C ASP A 78 -24.32 3.32 4.03
N SER A 79 -25.37 2.79 3.40
CA SER A 79 -25.28 2.14 2.10
C SER A 79 -24.89 3.09 0.96
N ALA A 80 -25.18 4.38 1.06
CA ALA A 80 -24.80 5.37 0.06
C ALA A 80 -23.27 5.57 0.05
N ILE A 81 -22.62 5.59 1.23
CA ILE A 81 -21.17 5.64 1.37
C ILE A 81 -20.54 4.37 0.81
N ARG A 82 -21.04 3.18 1.15
CA ARG A 82 -20.54 1.93 0.56
C ARG A 82 -20.68 1.90 -0.96
N SER A 83 -21.80 2.41 -1.50
CA SER A 83 -22.00 2.49 -2.94
C SER A 83 -21.03 3.46 -3.62
N LEU A 84 -20.72 4.59 -2.98
CA LEU A 84 -19.69 5.51 -3.45
C LEU A 84 -18.31 4.84 -3.43
N THR A 85 -17.95 4.19 -2.32
CA THR A 85 -16.69 3.45 -2.18
C THR A 85 -16.55 2.40 -3.28
N LYS A 86 -17.58 1.60 -3.53
CA LYS A 86 -17.59 0.60 -4.61
C LYS A 86 -17.38 1.22 -5.99
N ARG A 87 -18.00 2.38 -6.29
CA ARG A 87 -17.76 3.07 -7.57
C ARG A 87 -16.31 3.52 -7.72
N ARG A 88 -15.70 4.08 -6.68
CA ARG A 88 -14.28 4.47 -6.71
C ARG A 88 -13.35 3.27 -6.91
N PHE A 89 -13.65 2.16 -6.25
CA PHE A 89 -12.90 0.94 -6.42
C PHE A 89 -13.12 0.29 -7.80
N GLN A 90 -14.30 0.44 -8.40
CA GLN A 90 -14.53 0.04 -9.79
C GLN A 90 -13.62 0.82 -10.76
N GLN A 91 -13.43 2.13 -10.55
CA GLN A 91 -12.50 2.91 -11.37
C GLN A 91 -11.05 2.37 -11.27
N ILE A 92 -10.62 1.86 -10.10
CA ILE A 92 -9.33 1.17 -9.98
C ILE A 92 -9.33 -0.13 -10.78
N LEU A 93 -10.39 -0.94 -10.72
CA LEU A 93 -10.48 -2.15 -11.53
C LEU A 93 -10.38 -1.88 -13.03
N ASP A 94 -10.88 -0.72 -13.50
CA ASP A 94 -10.77 -0.32 -14.90
C ASP A 94 -9.31 0.07 -15.29
N VAL A 95 -8.49 0.44 -14.30
CA VAL A 95 -7.07 0.84 -14.48
C VAL A 95 -6.11 -0.35 -14.35
N VAL A 96 -6.47 -1.37 -13.57
CA VAL A 96 -5.62 -2.57 -13.33
C VAL A 96 -5.16 -3.23 -14.64
N PRO A 97 -6.01 -3.54 -15.64
CA PRO A 97 -5.56 -4.18 -16.89
C PRO A 97 -4.61 -3.30 -17.72
N ILE A 98 -4.66 -1.97 -17.51
CA ILE A 98 -3.79 -1.02 -18.22
C ILE A 98 -2.37 -1.07 -17.68
N PHE A 99 -2.20 -1.03 -16.36
CA PHE A 99 -0.88 -1.03 -15.70
C PHE A 99 -0.33 -2.42 -15.47
N GLN A 100 -1.19 -3.44 -15.34
CA GLN A 100 -0.80 -4.83 -15.03
C GLN A 100 0.10 -4.88 -13.78
N PRO A 101 -0.36 -4.30 -12.64
CA PRO A 101 0.45 -4.17 -11.45
C PRO A 101 0.69 -5.53 -10.79
N LYS A 102 1.77 -5.66 -10.02
CA LYS A 102 1.99 -6.84 -9.16
C LYS A 102 0.94 -6.91 -8.05
N THR A 103 0.66 -5.78 -7.44
CA THR A 103 -0.30 -5.65 -6.33
C THR A 103 -1.10 -4.37 -6.48
N VAL A 104 -2.28 -4.37 -5.85
CA VAL A 104 -3.11 -3.19 -5.65
C VAL A 104 -3.37 -3.06 -4.16
N VAL A 105 -2.86 -2.00 -3.56
CA VAL A 105 -2.98 -1.71 -2.13
C VAL A 105 -4.25 -0.92 -1.86
N PHE A 106 -4.96 -1.30 -0.81
CA PHE A 106 -6.15 -0.62 -0.31
C PHE A 106 -6.00 -0.45 1.21
N HIS A 107 -6.33 0.74 1.71
CA HIS A 107 -6.57 0.91 3.14
C HIS A 107 -7.80 0.11 3.56
N THR A 108 -7.76 -0.49 4.74
CA THR A 108 -8.96 -1.17 5.28
C THR A 108 -10.14 -0.20 5.38
N GLY A 109 -9.87 1.08 5.68
CA GLY A 109 -10.88 2.11 5.93
C GLY A 109 -11.59 1.90 7.29
N TYR A 110 -11.06 1.00 8.13
CA TYR A 110 -11.49 0.87 9.52
C TYR A 110 -10.86 1.99 10.36
N ASP A 111 -11.64 2.60 11.22
CA ASP A 111 -11.22 3.61 12.18
C ASP A 111 -11.83 3.26 13.54
N HIS A 112 -10.98 2.88 14.48
CA HIS A 112 -11.36 2.46 15.82
C HIS A 112 -12.22 3.52 16.54
N GLN A 113 -11.89 4.80 16.41
CA GLN A 113 -12.62 5.87 17.09
C GLN A 113 -14.00 6.07 16.47
N ARG A 114 -14.12 6.00 15.15
CA ARG A 114 -15.38 6.18 14.42
C ARG A 114 -16.33 5.01 14.62
N TYR A 115 -15.82 3.77 14.64
CA TYR A 115 -16.61 2.55 14.69
C TYR A 115 -16.55 1.85 16.05
N TRP A 116 -16.22 2.59 17.13
CA TRP A 116 -16.19 2.04 18.48
C TRP A 116 -17.51 1.34 18.83
N GLY A 117 -17.42 0.08 19.27
CA GLY A 117 -18.58 -0.78 19.56
C GLY A 117 -19.36 -1.28 18.32
N LEU A 118 -18.92 -0.95 17.10
CA LEU A 118 -19.57 -1.34 15.85
C LEU A 118 -18.65 -2.14 14.92
N LYS A 119 -17.45 -2.51 15.41
CA LYS A 119 -16.40 -3.16 14.63
C LYS A 119 -16.90 -4.39 13.87
N GLU A 120 -17.56 -5.30 14.54
CA GLU A 120 -18.05 -6.55 13.93
C GLU A 120 -19.02 -6.26 12.77
N MET A 121 -19.95 -5.34 13.00
CA MET A 121 -20.90 -4.92 11.95
C MET A 121 -20.19 -4.25 10.77
N TRP A 122 -19.15 -3.46 11.05
CA TRP A 122 -18.35 -2.83 10.03
C TRP A 122 -17.57 -3.88 9.19
N ILE A 123 -16.96 -4.86 9.87
CA ILE A 123 -16.25 -5.96 9.20
C ILE A 123 -17.21 -6.70 8.27
N GLU A 124 -18.35 -7.19 8.78
CA GLU A 124 -19.30 -7.94 7.97
C GLU A 124 -19.77 -7.19 6.73
N LYS A 125 -20.02 -5.87 6.84
CA LYS A 125 -20.41 -5.04 5.69
C LYS A 125 -19.29 -4.83 4.69
N SER A 126 -18.03 -4.86 5.12
CA SER A 126 -16.88 -4.68 4.24
C SER A 126 -16.52 -5.94 3.44
N LEU A 127 -16.83 -7.14 3.96
CA LEU A 127 -16.40 -8.42 3.37
C LEU A 127 -16.87 -8.59 1.93
N GLU A 128 -18.15 -8.26 1.63
CA GLU A 128 -18.69 -8.38 0.25
C GLU A 128 -17.86 -7.57 -0.75
N LEU A 129 -17.44 -6.38 -0.36
CA LEU A 129 -16.64 -5.50 -1.22
C LEU A 129 -15.22 -6.03 -1.41
N TRP A 130 -14.59 -6.51 -0.34
CA TRP A 130 -13.24 -7.07 -0.41
C TRP A 130 -13.17 -8.36 -1.23
N ILE A 131 -14.14 -9.26 -1.07
CA ILE A 131 -14.24 -10.49 -1.85
C ILE A 131 -14.42 -10.15 -3.34
N TRP A 132 -15.37 -9.27 -3.65
CA TRP A 132 -15.59 -8.81 -5.02
C TRP A 132 -14.34 -8.20 -5.66
N LEU A 133 -13.61 -7.34 -4.94
CA LEU A 133 -12.36 -6.74 -5.41
C LEU A 133 -11.29 -7.80 -5.67
N SER A 134 -11.05 -8.68 -4.71
CA SER A 134 -10.04 -9.73 -4.82
C SER A 134 -10.28 -10.64 -6.04
N GLU A 135 -11.53 -11.06 -6.25
CA GLU A 135 -11.91 -11.88 -7.41
C GLU A 135 -11.62 -11.18 -8.74
N ASN A 136 -11.86 -9.86 -8.83
CA ASN A 136 -11.63 -9.11 -10.07
C ASN A 136 -10.14 -8.80 -10.28
N ILE A 137 -9.41 -8.39 -9.25
CA ILE A 137 -7.96 -8.11 -9.31
C ILE A 137 -7.19 -9.38 -9.70
N ARG A 138 -7.58 -10.53 -9.15
CA ARG A 138 -6.95 -11.82 -9.48
C ARG A 138 -7.09 -12.23 -10.94
N LYS A 139 -8.17 -11.85 -11.64
CA LYS A 139 -8.36 -12.12 -13.07
C LYS A 139 -7.26 -11.47 -13.92
N GLU A 140 -6.69 -10.38 -13.43
CA GLU A 140 -5.59 -9.65 -14.07
C GLU A 140 -4.21 -10.09 -13.57
N ALA A 141 -4.10 -11.25 -12.90
CA ALA A 141 -2.88 -11.80 -12.31
C ALA A 141 -2.21 -10.86 -11.29
N SER A 142 -2.97 -9.97 -10.69
CA SER A 142 -2.56 -9.07 -9.59
C SER A 142 -3.08 -9.58 -8.25
N LEU A 143 -2.50 -9.07 -7.16
CA LEU A 143 -2.92 -9.43 -5.80
C LEU A 143 -3.45 -8.18 -5.08
N LEU A 144 -4.61 -8.33 -4.42
CA LEU A 144 -5.14 -7.31 -3.52
C LEU A 144 -4.36 -7.34 -2.21
N MET A 145 -3.86 -6.18 -1.79
CA MET A 145 -3.24 -5.99 -0.48
C MET A 145 -4.12 -5.12 0.40
N LEU A 146 -4.35 -5.54 1.64
CA LEU A 146 -4.91 -4.68 2.67
C LEU A 146 -3.78 -4.11 3.52
N GLU A 147 -3.84 -2.82 3.75
CA GLU A 147 -2.86 -2.05 4.50
C GLU A 147 -3.45 -1.59 5.83
N ASN A 148 -2.64 -1.66 6.90
CA ASN A 148 -2.97 -1.08 8.19
C ASN A 148 -2.83 0.44 8.17
N VAL A 149 -3.78 1.14 8.77
CA VAL A 149 -3.73 2.61 8.94
C VAL A 149 -4.04 3.00 10.38
N TYR A 150 -5.32 2.98 10.77
CA TYR A 150 -5.80 3.46 12.07
C TYR A 150 -6.06 2.34 13.09
N GLU A 151 -5.66 1.12 12.76
CA GLU A 151 -5.75 0.00 13.68
C GLU A 151 -4.80 0.20 14.86
N GLN A 152 -5.36 0.19 16.07
CA GLN A 152 -4.60 0.43 17.29
C GLN A 152 -3.81 -0.79 17.79
N SER A 153 -4.07 -1.94 17.18
CA SER A 153 -3.36 -3.18 17.47
C SER A 153 -3.41 -4.14 16.28
N PRO A 154 -2.45 -5.07 16.17
CA PRO A 154 -2.48 -6.10 15.12
C PRO A 154 -3.74 -6.97 15.18
N GLN A 155 -4.37 -7.12 16.35
CA GLN A 155 -5.61 -7.87 16.48
C GLN A 155 -6.78 -7.22 15.74
N GLU A 156 -6.85 -5.89 15.70
CA GLU A 156 -7.90 -5.18 14.96
C GLU A 156 -7.81 -5.45 13.46
N PHE A 157 -6.60 -5.51 12.92
CA PHE A 157 -6.35 -5.88 11.54
C PHE A 157 -6.62 -7.37 11.30
N LEU A 158 -6.14 -8.23 12.18
CA LEU A 158 -6.26 -9.68 12.07
C LEU A 158 -7.73 -10.13 11.99
N ASP A 159 -8.63 -9.49 12.73
CA ASP A 159 -10.06 -9.82 12.74
C ASP A 159 -10.71 -9.64 11.34
N ILE A 160 -10.23 -8.69 10.54
CA ILE A 160 -10.66 -8.50 9.14
C ILE A 160 -9.93 -9.50 8.25
N TYR A 161 -8.61 -9.58 8.40
CA TYR A 161 -7.73 -10.34 7.52
C TYR A 161 -8.01 -11.85 7.56
N GLU A 162 -8.25 -12.43 8.74
CA GLU A 162 -8.55 -13.87 8.85
C GLU A 162 -9.80 -14.27 8.08
N ARG A 163 -10.81 -13.39 8.00
CA ARG A 163 -12.03 -13.64 7.22
C ARG A 163 -11.81 -13.57 5.72
N LEU A 164 -10.70 -12.97 5.29
CA LEU A 164 -10.35 -12.78 3.89
C LEU A 164 -9.16 -13.63 3.43
N ARG A 165 -8.49 -14.32 4.34
CA ARG A 165 -7.26 -15.09 4.05
C ARG A 165 -7.40 -16.07 2.90
N ASP A 166 -8.54 -16.77 2.84
CA ASP A 166 -8.82 -17.74 1.78
C ASP A 166 -9.33 -17.09 0.47
N GLN A 167 -9.46 -15.78 0.45
CA GLN A 167 -9.92 -14.99 -0.69
C GLN A 167 -8.78 -14.38 -1.51
N HIS A 168 -7.53 -14.85 -1.36
CA HIS A 168 -6.35 -14.30 -2.03
C HIS A 168 -6.13 -12.80 -1.75
N VAL A 169 -6.31 -12.42 -0.51
CA VAL A 169 -6.00 -11.07 -0.01
C VAL A 169 -4.69 -11.14 0.75
N GLY A 170 -3.74 -10.27 0.41
CA GLY A 170 -2.46 -10.14 1.09
C GLY A 170 -2.47 -9.05 2.15
N PHE A 171 -1.42 -9.02 2.96
CA PHE A 171 -1.18 -7.98 3.97
C PHE A 171 0.00 -7.09 3.55
N CYS A 172 -0.26 -5.78 3.51
CA CYS A 172 0.74 -4.74 3.41
C CYS A 172 0.95 -4.14 4.80
N LEU A 173 2.13 -4.32 5.39
CA LEU A 173 2.48 -3.63 6.62
C LEU A 173 3.03 -2.24 6.27
N ASP A 174 2.29 -1.21 6.64
CA ASP A 174 2.81 0.15 6.72
C ASP A 174 3.41 0.39 8.10
N THR A 175 4.72 0.64 8.11
CA THR A 175 5.50 0.82 9.34
C THR A 175 5.32 2.18 9.96
N GLY A 176 5.09 3.20 9.14
CA GLY A 176 4.86 4.55 9.62
C GLY A 176 3.47 4.73 10.21
N HIS A 177 2.44 4.20 9.57
CA HIS A 177 1.09 4.14 10.14
C HIS A 177 1.08 3.37 11.46
N MET A 178 1.75 2.21 11.50
CA MET A 178 1.88 1.44 12.73
C MET A 178 2.50 2.29 13.85
N ALA A 179 3.62 2.97 13.56
CA ALA A 179 4.30 3.79 14.58
C ALA A 179 3.46 5.00 15.01
N ALA A 180 2.72 5.64 14.09
CA ALA A 180 1.95 6.84 14.36
C ALA A 180 0.61 6.57 15.07
N PHE A 181 -0.07 5.46 14.76
CA PHE A 181 -1.47 5.24 15.17
C PHE A 181 -1.68 4.04 16.07
N SER A 182 -0.77 3.05 16.09
CA SER A 182 -0.90 1.87 16.94
C SER A 182 -0.51 2.18 18.39
N ARG A 183 -1.09 1.43 19.32
CA ARG A 183 -0.67 1.39 20.72
C ARG A 183 0.35 0.28 21.01
N GLU A 184 0.59 -0.57 20.02
CA GLU A 184 1.47 -1.71 20.10
C GLU A 184 2.72 -1.47 19.25
N ASP A 185 3.84 -1.98 19.71
CA ASP A 185 5.13 -1.83 19.06
C ASP A 185 5.30 -2.78 17.84
N LEU A 186 6.35 -2.55 17.06
CA LEU A 186 6.68 -3.37 15.90
C LEU A 186 6.85 -4.85 16.25
N SER A 187 7.45 -5.17 17.40
CA SER A 187 7.67 -6.56 17.79
C SER A 187 6.35 -7.31 18.00
N THR A 188 5.35 -6.65 18.56
CA THR A 188 3.99 -7.18 18.71
C THR A 188 3.32 -7.38 17.34
N TRP A 189 3.41 -6.41 16.44
CA TRP A 189 2.89 -6.55 15.07
C TRP A 189 3.53 -7.71 14.32
N LEU A 190 4.85 -7.87 14.42
CA LEU A 190 5.58 -8.98 13.80
C LEU A 190 5.20 -10.34 14.42
N GLN A 191 4.95 -10.40 15.72
CA GLN A 191 4.51 -11.63 16.38
C GLN A 191 3.16 -12.13 15.84
N PHE A 192 2.20 -11.24 15.60
CA PHE A 192 0.84 -11.61 15.18
C PHE A 192 0.70 -11.73 13.66
N LEU A 193 1.30 -10.81 12.91
CA LEU A 193 1.07 -10.65 11.47
C LEU A 193 2.34 -10.83 10.62
N GLY A 194 3.49 -10.97 11.24
CA GLY A 194 4.77 -11.01 10.53
C GLY A 194 4.85 -12.07 9.44
N GLU A 195 4.30 -13.27 9.65
CA GLU A 195 4.26 -14.36 8.65
C GLU A 195 3.32 -14.06 7.47
N HIS A 196 2.42 -13.09 7.62
CA HIS A 196 1.44 -12.72 6.60
C HIS A 196 1.87 -11.54 5.73
N ILE A 197 2.96 -10.85 6.09
CA ILE A 197 3.45 -9.69 5.34
C ILE A 197 3.89 -10.11 3.93
N GLN A 198 3.24 -9.56 2.91
CA GLN A 198 3.57 -9.77 1.50
C GLN A 198 4.00 -8.49 0.80
N GLN A 199 3.71 -7.34 1.40
CA GLN A 199 4.18 -6.02 0.99
C GLN A 199 4.52 -5.17 2.21
N LEU A 200 5.44 -4.23 2.02
CA LEU A 200 5.80 -3.21 3.00
C LEU A 200 5.61 -1.84 2.39
N HIS A 201 5.01 -0.94 3.15
CA HIS A 201 5.14 0.50 2.97
C HIS A 201 6.08 1.03 4.04
N LEU A 202 7.10 1.74 3.59
CA LEU A 202 8.18 2.20 4.44
C LEU A 202 8.33 3.71 4.35
N HIS A 203 8.10 4.36 5.44
CA HIS A 203 8.47 5.73 5.75
C HIS A 203 8.75 5.83 7.25
N ASP A 204 9.44 6.87 7.67
CA ASP A 204 9.84 7.04 9.07
C ASP A 204 9.05 8.17 9.72
N ASN A 205 8.95 8.14 11.04
CA ASN A 205 8.36 9.18 11.88
C ASN A 205 8.84 9.08 13.33
N LEU A 206 8.38 10.00 14.18
CA LEU A 206 8.74 10.06 15.60
C LEU A 206 7.68 9.39 16.52
N GLY A 207 6.82 8.53 15.98
CA GLY A 207 5.82 7.76 16.74
C GLY A 207 4.58 8.54 17.18
N ASN A 208 4.35 9.74 16.68
CA ASN A 208 3.23 10.59 17.09
C ASN A 208 2.43 11.20 15.94
N GLN A 209 3.00 11.26 14.75
CA GLN A 209 2.38 11.78 13.53
C GLN A 209 2.90 10.99 12.32
N ASP A 210 2.10 10.97 11.28
CA ASP A 210 2.41 10.32 10.02
C ASP A 210 3.23 11.27 9.11
N ASP A 211 4.51 11.50 9.49
CA ASP A 211 5.35 12.55 8.90
C ASP A 211 5.99 12.19 7.57
N HIS A 212 6.00 10.92 7.17
CA HIS A 212 6.68 10.41 5.97
C HIS A 212 8.13 10.92 5.82
N MET A 213 8.91 10.85 6.91
CA MET A 213 10.33 11.20 6.93
C MET A 213 11.14 10.20 6.10
N ALA A 214 12.35 10.59 5.68
CA ALA A 214 13.28 9.64 5.08
C ALA A 214 13.63 8.52 6.06
N LEU A 215 13.83 7.31 5.53
CA LEU A 215 14.18 6.15 6.36
C LEU A 215 15.47 6.39 7.14
N GLY A 216 15.42 6.13 8.43
CA GLY A 216 16.51 6.36 9.38
C GLY A 216 16.59 7.78 9.95
N GLU A 217 15.65 8.66 9.62
CA GLU A 217 15.51 9.99 10.24
C GLU A 217 14.54 10.00 11.43
N GLY A 218 13.75 8.95 11.64
CA GLY A 218 12.80 8.77 12.74
C GLY A 218 13.23 7.72 13.74
N GLU A 219 12.24 7.08 14.37
CA GLU A 219 12.45 6.14 15.48
C GLU A 219 12.06 4.69 15.15
N ILE A 220 11.66 4.37 13.90
CA ILE A 220 11.22 3.02 13.53
C ILE A 220 12.41 2.08 13.41
N ASP A 221 12.36 0.94 14.09
CA ASP A 221 13.42 -0.08 14.08
C ASP A 221 13.36 -0.96 12.82
N PHE A 222 13.84 -0.44 11.69
CA PHE A 222 13.92 -1.18 10.43
C PHE A 222 14.91 -2.35 10.49
N GLU A 223 15.92 -2.32 11.38
CA GLU A 223 16.85 -3.44 11.55
C GLU A 223 16.11 -4.65 12.13
N LEU A 224 15.28 -4.44 13.15
CA LEU A 224 14.40 -5.47 13.71
C LEU A 224 13.48 -6.05 12.64
N LEU A 225 12.80 -5.18 11.84
CA LEU A 225 11.90 -5.58 10.77
C LEU A 225 12.60 -6.50 9.77
N PHE A 226 13.70 -6.06 9.18
CA PHE A 226 14.41 -6.83 8.16
C PHE A 226 15.09 -8.08 8.70
N LYS A 227 15.55 -8.05 9.94
CA LYS A 227 16.07 -9.25 10.64
C LYS A 227 14.97 -10.31 10.80
N TYR A 228 13.77 -9.90 11.20
CA TYR A 228 12.62 -10.80 11.30
C TYR A 228 12.27 -11.40 9.94
N LEU A 229 12.10 -10.55 8.92
CA LEU A 229 11.69 -10.97 7.58
C LEU A 229 12.69 -11.91 6.92
N LYS A 230 14.00 -11.67 7.13
CA LYS A 230 15.06 -12.58 6.66
C LYS A 230 14.97 -13.98 7.28
N GLY A 231 14.48 -14.08 8.52
CA GLY A 231 14.31 -15.34 9.23
C GLY A 231 13.12 -16.19 8.77
N ARG A 232 12.18 -15.60 8.00
CA ARG A 232 11.01 -16.31 7.49
C ARG A 232 11.39 -17.31 6.38
N LYS A 233 10.49 -18.29 6.17
CA LYS A 233 10.61 -19.25 5.05
C LYS A 233 9.89 -18.79 3.78
N SER A 234 9.03 -17.77 3.90
CA SER A 234 8.30 -17.19 2.78
C SER A 234 9.19 -16.32 1.91
N ASP A 235 8.76 -16.07 0.68
CA ASP A 235 9.43 -15.15 -0.23
C ASP A 235 9.54 -13.73 0.38
N PRO A 236 10.57 -12.95 -0.02
CA PRO A 236 10.66 -11.55 0.36
C PRO A 236 9.40 -10.77 -0.03
N PRO A 237 8.90 -9.88 0.85
CA PRO A 237 7.78 -9.02 0.49
C PRO A 237 8.17 -8.02 -0.60
N LEU A 238 7.18 -7.51 -1.33
CA LEU A 238 7.37 -6.29 -2.10
C LEU A 238 7.67 -5.13 -1.14
N VAL A 239 8.50 -4.20 -1.56
CA VAL A 239 8.87 -3.06 -0.71
C VAL A 239 8.62 -1.77 -1.48
N THR A 240 7.84 -0.89 -0.89
CA THR A 240 7.56 0.46 -1.36
C THR A 240 8.11 1.46 -0.34
N ILE A 241 8.83 2.48 -0.79
CA ILE A 241 9.10 3.66 0.02
C ILE A 241 8.07 4.74 -0.30
N GLU A 242 7.66 5.51 0.72
CA GLU A 242 6.61 6.53 0.61
C GLU A 242 7.11 7.94 0.97
N PRO A 243 7.96 8.55 0.15
CA PRO A 243 8.47 9.88 0.41
C PRO A 243 7.41 10.95 0.08
N HIS A 244 7.11 11.84 1.01
CA HIS A 244 6.30 13.03 0.74
C HIS A 244 7.11 14.19 0.14
N ARG A 245 8.45 14.10 0.17
CA ARG A 245 9.37 15.12 -0.39
C ARG A 245 10.37 14.44 -1.32
N GLU A 246 10.58 15.02 -2.50
CA GLU A 246 11.54 14.50 -3.49
C GLU A 246 12.94 14.26 -2.90
N LYS A 247 13.40 15.16 -2.02
CA LYS A 247 14.72 15.05 -1.37
C LYS A 247 14.90 13.81 -0.51
N ASP A 248 13.82 13.16 -0.08
CA ASP A 248 13.84 12.01 0.83
C ASP A 248 13.94 10.66 0.09
N VAL A 249 13.75 10.67 -1.24
CA VAL A 249 13.80 9.45 -2.07
C VAL A 249 15.18 8.78 -2.00
N TRP A 250 16.23 9.52 -2.34
CA TRP A 250 17.57 8.96 -2.42
C TRP A 250 18.15 8.57 -1.05
N PRO A 251 18.03 9.40 0.00
CA PRO A 251 18.43 8.98 1.34
C PRO A 251 17.74 7.70 1.82
N SER A 252 16.44 7.55 1.56
CA SER A 252 15.70 6.32 1.90
C SER A 252 16.20 5.10 1.15
N LEU A 253 16.47 5.23 -0.16
CA LEU A 253 17.03 4.15 -0.97
C LEU A 253 18.45 3.76 -0.51
N GLU A 254 19.30 4.73 -0.18
CA GLU A 254 20.64 4.49 0.36
C GLU A 254 20.59 3.81 1.73
N TYR A 255 19.63 4.21 2.58
CA TYR A 255 19.41 3.55 3.86
C TYR A 255 18.99 2.10 3.68
N LEU A 256 18.03 1.83 2.80
CA LEU A 256 17.59 0.48 2.48
C LEU A 256 18.69 -0.39 1.88
N GLU A 257 19.55 0.16 1.01
CA GLU A 257 20.65 -0.61 0.42
C GLU A 257 21.59 -1.16 1.49
N ARG A 258 21.81 -0.41 2.59
CA ARG A 258 22.63 -0.87 3.72
C ARG A 258 21.98 -1.98 4.54
N LEU A 259 20.65 -1.94 4.64
CA LEU A 259 19.89 -2.92 5.45
C LEU A 259 19.40 -4.12 4.63
N TRP A 260 19.51 -4.08 3.29
CA TRP A 260 18.87 -5.03 2.40
C TRP A 260 19.33 -6.47 2.67
N PRO A 261 18.44 -7.37 3.10
CA PRO A 261 18.87 -8.69 3.54
C PRO A 261 18.87 -9.75 2.44
N TRP A 262 18.36 -9.42 1.21
CA TRP A 262 18.18 -10.36 0.09
C TRP A 262 19.04 -10.08 -1.14
#